data_8b712b10f49132e29f10034e4d9ebcd6
#
_entry.id   8b712b10f49132e29f10034e4d9ebcd6
#
_cell.length_a   1.000
_cell.length_b   1.000
_cell.length_c   1.000
_cell.angle_alpha   90.00
_cell.angle_beta   90.00
_cell.angle_gamma   90.00
#
_symmetry.space_group_name_H-M   'P 1'
#
loop_
_entity.id
_entity.type
_entity.pdbx_description
1 polymer ?
#
loop_
_entity_poly.entity_id
_entity_poly.type
_entity_poly.pdbx_seq_one_letter_code
_entity_poly.pdbx_strand_id
1 'polypeptide(L)' 'MYNNPNELITIDELCNILAIGRNTAYDLLINKKIKAFKIGRIWKISKLAVEDYIRTQSGLK' A
#
# COMPACT_ATOMS: atom_id res chain seq x y z
N MET A 1 -17.48 -10.36 -8.91
CA MET A 1 -16.55 -10.47 -7.78
C MET A 1 -16.42 -9.15 -7.06
N TYR A 2 -16.51 -9.17 -5.78
CA TYR A 2 -16.41 -7.96 -5.00
C TYR A 2 -15.01 -7.81 -4.41
N ASN A 3 -14.66 -6.60 -4.09
CA ASN A 3 -13.39 -6.32 -3.44
C ASN A 3 -13.50 -6.49 -1.94
N ASN A 4 -12.50 -7.10 -1.37
CA ASN A 4 -12.39 -7.23 0.06
C ASN A 4 -11.53 -6.07 0.58
N PRO A 5 -12.12 -5.12 1.29
CA PRO A 5 -11.35 -3.96 1.74
C PRO A 5 -10.25 -4.32 2.73
N ASN A 6 -10.32 -5.52 3.32
CA ASN A 6 -9.30 -5.99 4.23
C ASN A 6 -8.26 -6.86 3.54
N GLU A 7 -8.34 -6.95 2.22
CA GLU A 7 -7.39 -7.75 1.47
C GLU A 7 -5.97 -7.20 1.65
N LEU A 8 -5.02 -8.12 1.79
CA LEU A 8 -3.62 -7.76 1.90
C LEU A 8 -2.94 -7.95 0.57
N ILE A 9 -2.06 -7.02 0.24
CA ILE A 9 -1.31 -7.07 -1.01
C ILE A 9 0.18 -7.11 -0.71
N THR A 10 0.95 -7.50 -1.71
CA THR A 10 2.39 -7.57 -1.61
C THR A 10 3.02 -6.25 -2.03
N ILE A 11 4.35 -6.16 -1.80
CA ILE A 11 5.09 -4.97 -2.23
C ILE A 11 5.05 -4.84 -3.75
N ASP A 12 5.09 -5.95 -4.47
CA ASP A 12 5.01 -5.91 -5.93
C ASP A 12 3.69 -5.34 -6.40
N GLU A 13 2.62 -5.76 -5.76
CA GLU A 13 1.30 -5.25 -6.10
C GLU A 13 1.18 -3.77 -5.78
N LEU A 14 1.77 -3.34 -4.66
CA LEU A 14 1.78 -1.93 -4.32
C LEU A 14 2.49 -1.11 -5.38
N CYS A 15 3.64 -1.59 -5.84
CA CYS A 15 4.38 -0.92 -6.89
C CYS A 15 3.54 -0.77 -8.16
N ASN A 16 2.82 -1.82 -8.51
CA ASN A 16 1.97 -1.79 -9.71
C ASN A 16 0.81 -0.82 -9.55
N ILE A 17 0.18 -0.83 -8.39
CA ILE A 17 -0.98 0.04 -8.15
C ILE A 17 -0.59 1.51 -8.23
N LEU A 18 0.54 1.85 -7.63
CA LEU A 18 0.99 3.24 -7.58
C LEU A 18 1.92 3.61 -8.73
N ALA A 19 2.29 2.64 -9.55
CA ALA A 19 3.23 2.83 -10.66
C ALA A 19 4.54 3.43 -10.18
N ILE A 20 5.11 2.84 -9.13
CA ILE A 20 6.36 3.32 -8.52
C ILE A 20 7.37 2.18 -8.44
N GLY A 21 8.64 2.52 -8.23
CA GLY A 21 9.67 1.54 -8.03
C GLY A 21 9.66 1.00 -6.60
N ARG A 22 10.42 -0.06 -6.39
CA ARG A 22 10.46 -0.71 -5.07
C ARG A 22 11.02 0.20 -4.00
N ASN A 23 12.05 0.96 -4.32
CA ASN A 23 12.65 1.84 -3.33
C ASN A 23 11.64 2.86 -2.80
N THR A 24 10.87 3.44 -3.71
CA THR A 24 9.84 4.38 -3.32
C THR A 24 8.76 3.71 -2.49
N ALA A 25 8.38 2.50 -2.88
CA ALA A 25 7.37 1.75 -2.13
C ALA A 25 7.84 1.47 -0.71
N TYR A 26 9.09 1.03 -0.54
CA TYR A 26 9.62 0.77 0.79
C TYR A 26 9.67 2.05 1.63
N ASP A 27 10.04 3.17 1.01
CA ASP A 27 10.05 4.44 1.72
C ASP A 27 8.67 4.78 2.27
N LEU A 28 7.63 4.55 1.48
CA LEU A 28 6.27 4.82 1.94
C LEU A 28 5.90 3.97 3.14
N LEU A 29 6.34 2.71 3.16
CA LEU A 29 6.03 1.81 4.26
C LEU A 29 6.86 2.14 5.50
N ILE A 30 8.14 2.41 5.31
CA ILE A 30 9.04 2.69 6.42
C ILE A 30 8.67 4.01 7.10
N ASN A 31 8.27 5.00 6.32
CA ASN A 31 7.88 6.30 6.85
C ASN A 31 6.42 6.33 7.28
N LYS A 32 5.76 5.18 7.24
CA LYS A 32 4.38 5.03 7.71
C LYS A 32 3.40 5.90 6.95
N LYS A 33 3.71 6.16 5.69
CA LYS A 33 2.76 6.88 4.82
C LYS A 33 1.58 5.99 4.45
N ILE A 34 1.81 4.69 4.39
CA ILE A 34 0.79 3.69 4.13
C ILE A 34 0.87 2.67 5.25
N LYS A 35 -0.24 2.36 5.88
CA LYS A 35 -0.27 1.39 6.96
C LYS A 35 0.05 0.00 6.43
N ALA A 36 0.99 -0.66 7.07
CA ALA A 36 1.42 -1.99 6.67
C ALA A 36 2.11 -2.65 7.86
N PHE A 37 2.32 -3.94 7.73
CA PHE A 37 3.06 -4.67 8.75
C PHE A 37 3.87 -5.77 8.09
N LYS A 38 4.82 -6.31 8.84
CA LYS A 38 5.68 -7.38 8.34
C LYS A 38 5.37 -8.68 9.04
N ILE A 39 5.39 -9.74 8.26
CA ILE A 39 5.38 -11.09 8.81
C ILE A 39 6.69 -11.71 8.36
N GLY A 40 7.62 -11.90 9.31
CA GLY A 40 8.96 -12.31 8.95
C GLY A 40 9.63 -11.22 8.13
N ARG A 41 9.91 -11.53 6.87
CA ARG A 41 10.54 -10.56 5.96
C ARG A 41 9.58 -10.03 4.91
N ILE A 42 8.32 -10.39 5.01
CA ILE A 42 7.36 -10.09 3.96
C ILE A 42 6.43 -8.97 4.45
N TRP A 43 6.38 -7.90 3.69
CA TRP A 43 5.46 -6.82 3.95
C TRP A 43 4.05 -7.23 3.54
N LYS A 44 3.10 -6.93 4.40
CA LYS A 44 1.67 -7.10 4.11
C LYS A 44 1.04 -5.73 4.20
N ILE A 45 0.40 -5.31 3.11
CA ILE A 45 -0.14 -3.97 3.00
C ILE A 45 -1.64 -4.07 2.82
N SER A 46 -2.38 -3.33 3.64
CA SER A 46 -3.83 -3.29 3.51
C SER A 46 -4.22 -2.55 2.23
N LYS A 47 -5.04 -3.17 1.43
CA LYS A 47 -5.52 -2.54 0.20
C LYS A 47 -6.30 -1.27 0.53
N LEU A 48 -7.04 -1.28 1.62
CA LEU A 48 -7.77 -0.09 2.06
C LEU A 48 -6.81 1.05 2.40
N ALA A 49 -5.69 0.74 3.03
CA ALA A 49 -4.70 1.76 3.36
C ALA A 49 -4.11 2.39 2.11
N VAL A 50 -3.92 1.60 1.06
CA VAL A 50 -3.43 2.11 -0.21
C VAL A 50 -4.47 3.06 -0.83
N GLU A 51 -5.73 2.66 -0.79
CA GLU A 51 -6.80 3.51 -1.32
C GLU A 51 -6.89 4.83 -0.56
N ASP A 52 -6.75 4.78 0.76
CA ASP A 52 -6.75 6.00 1.58
C ASP A 52 -5.58 6.90 1.22
N TYR A 53 -4.42 6.30 1.01
CA TYR A 53 -3.24 7.08 0.62
C TYR A 53 -3.47 7.79 -0.70
N ILE A 54 -4.00 7.07 -1.69
CA ILE A 54 -4.27 7.65 -3.00
C ILE A 54 -5.26 8.81 -2.87
N ARG A 55 -6.31 8.60 -2.10
CA ARG A 55 -7.34 9.62 -1.92
C ARG A 55 -6.76 10.87 -1.27
N THR A 56 -5.94 10.68 -0.24
CA THR A 56 -5.33 11.79 0.47
C THR A 56 -4.38 12.57 -0.42
N GLN A 57 -3.54 11.85 -1.17
CA GLN A 57 -2.56 12.50 -2.04
C GLN A 57 -3.21 13.18 -3.24
N SER A 58 -4.34 12.67 -3.68
CA SER A 58 -5.06 13.24 -4.81
C SER A 58 -5.92 14.44 -4.42
N GLY A 59 -6.02 14.72 -3.13
CA GLY A 59 -6.88 15.81 -2.68
C GLY A 59 -8.36 15.46 -2.67
N LEU A 60 -8.69 14.21 -2.87
CA LEU A 60 -10.08 13.76 -2.81
C LEU A 60 -10.49 13.56 -1.36
N LYS A 61 -11.68 13.95 -1.04
CA LYS A 61 -12.19 13.85 0.32
C LYS A 61 -13.31 12.84 0.44
#